data_8ee0f148e03caeb0241044094391b931
#
_entry.id   8ee0f148e03caeb0241044094391b931
#
_cell.length_a   1.000
_cell.length_b   1.000
_cell.length_c   1.000
_cell.angle_alpha   90.00
_cell.angle_beta   90.00
_cell.angle_gamma   90.00
#
_symmetry.space_group_name_H-M   'P 1'
#
loop_
_entity.id
_entity.type
_entity.pdbx_description
1 polymer ?
#
loop_
_entity_poly.entity_id
_entity_poly.type
_entity_poly.pdbx_seq_one_letter_code
_entity_poly.pdbx_strand_id
1 'polypeptide(L)'
;MELTANGVRLHDEVSGQGPAVVLLHGNGANLHFFDALTDLLEPWYTVYRLDSRRHGKSEKTKEISYDLMAQDTAAFIQALGLSRRTALYSARRGVYQLSEKTAGFSGPCGGFPA
;
A
#
# COMPACT_ATOMS: atom_id res chain seq x y z
N MET A 1 -9.44 1.34 9.33
CA MET A 1 -9.18 2.73 9.74
C MET A 1 -9.24 3.63 8.52
N GLU A 2 -9.52 4.89 8.72
CA GLU A 2 -9.60 5.84 7.61
C GLU A 2 -8.49 6.86 7.74
N LEU A 3 -7.91 7.25 6.62
CA LEU A 3 -6.84 8.24 6.61
C LEU A 3 -6.95 9.05 5.32
N THR A 4 -6.94 10.37 5.41
CA THR A 4 -6.93 11.21 4.22
C THR A 4 -5.48 11.45 3.82
N ALA A 5 -5.14 11.03 2.62
CA ALA A 5 -3.80 11.19 2.07
C ALA A 5 -3.93 11.55 0.60
N ASN A 6 -3.09 12.46 0.12
CA ASN A 6 -3.13 12.92 -1.26
C ASN A 6 -4.53 13.42 -1.64
N GLY A 7 -5.24 14.01 -0.66
CA GLY A 7 -6.59 14.53 -0.91
C GLY A 7 -7.68 13.48 -1.03
N VAL A 8 -7.39 12.23 -0.71
CA VAL A 8 -8.34 11.12 -0.84
C VAL A 8 -8.53 10.44 0.49
N ARG A 9 -9.77 10.11 0.83
CA ARG A 9 -10.05 9.36 2.04
C ARG A 9 -9.84 7.88 1.73
N LEU A 10 -8.82 7.30 2.34
CA LEU A 10 -8.44 5.92 2.11
C LEU A 10 -8.78 5.07 3.33
N HIS A 11 -9.21 3.86 3.07
CA HIS A 11 -9.50 2.89 4.12
C HIS A 11 -8.37 1.88 4.19
N ASP A 12 -7.91 1.56 5.41
CA ASP A 12 -6.89 0.55 5.60
C ASP A 12 -7.20 -0.30 6.83
N GLU A 13 -6.57 -1.44 6.89
CA GLU A 13 -6.60 -2.28 8.09
C GLU A 13 -5.19 -2.68 8.44
N VAL A 14 -4.87 -2.64 9.73
CA VAL A 14 -3.54 -2.95 10.21
C VAL A 14 -3.62 -4.05 11.25
N SER A 15 -2.69 -4.99 11.20
CA SER A 15 -2.63 -6.08 12.17
C SER A 15 -1.20 -6.59 12.26
N GLY A 16 -0.96 -7.42 13.29
CA GLY A 16 0.34 -8.03 13.48
C GLY A 16 1.32 -7.15 14.25
N GLN A 17 2.57 -7.57 14.28
CA GLN A 17 3.62 -6.85 14.99
C GLN A 17 4.96 -7.12 14.32
N GLY A 18 5.85 -6.15 14.40
CA GLY A 18 7.17 -6.25 13.79
C GLY A 18 7.37 -5.17 12.73
N PRO A 19 8.36 -5.32 11.88
CA PRO A 19 8.59 -4.34 10.81
C PRO A 19 7.37 -4.21 9.92
N ALA A 20 7.14 -3.02 9.38
CA ALA A 20 5.96 -2.73 8.58
C ALA A 20 6.06 -3.32 7.17
N VAL A 21 4.95 -3.83 6.69
CA VAL A 21 4.78 -4.20 5.29
C VAL A 21 3.43 -3.68 4.82
N VAL A 22 3.39 -3.15 3.61
CA VAL A 22 2.17 -2.62 3.02
C VAL A 22 1.76 -3.51 1.86
N LEU A 23 0.51 -3.94 1.85
CA LEU A 23 -0.03 -4.80 0.81
C LEU A 23 -1.03 -4.02 -0.04
N LEU A 24 -0.82 -4.04 -1.35
CA LEU A 24 -1.68 -3.36 -2.31
C LEU A 24 -2.34 -4.37 -3.23
N HIS A 25 -3.66 -4.35 -3.26
CA HIS A 25 -4.42 -5.27 -4.10
C HIS A 25 -4.36 -4.87 -5.57
N GLY A 26 -4.77 -5.78 -6.44
CA GLY A 26 -4.85 -5.51 -7.85
C GLY A 26 -6.11 -4.74 -8.21
N ASN A 27 -6.16 -4.26 -9.46
CA ASN A 27 -7.31 -3.50 -9.95
C ASN A 27 -8.56 -4.38 -9.93
N GLY A 28 -9.65 -3.83 -9.41
CA GLY A 28 -10.91 -4.56 -9.29
C GLY A 28 -11.05 -5.41 -8.04
N ALA A 29 -10.05 -5.41 -7.17
CA ALA A 29 -10.09 -6.17 -5.92
C ALA A 29 -10.27 -5.24 -4.72
N ASN A 30 -9.88 -5.68 -3.55
CA ASN A 30 -9.85 -4.86 -2.34
C ASN A 30 -8.88 -5.52 -1.36
N LEU A 31 -8.76 -4.95 -0.15
CA LEU A 31 -7.78 -5.43 0.81
C LEU A 31 -7.97 -6.88 1.24
N HIS A 32 -9.18 -7.41 1.14
CA HIS A 32 -9.44 -8.80 1.52
C HIS A 32 -8.79 -9.82 0.60
N PHE A 33 -8.28 -9.37 -0.55
CA PHE A 33 -7.49 -10.23 -1.41
C PHE A 33 -6.32 -10.84 -0.65
N PHE A 34 -5.86 -10.14 0.40
CA PHE A 34 -4.69 -10.56 1.16
C PHE A 34 -5.01 -11.21 2.49
N ASP A 35 -6.25 -11.66 2.72
CA ASP A 35 -6.60 -12.23 4.02
C ASP A 35 -5.69 -13.39 4.40
N ALA A 36 -5.48 -14.34 3.49
CA ALA A 36 -4.64 -15.50 3.78
C ALA A 36 -3.18 -15.11 3.98
N LEU A 37 -2.67 -14.21 3.15
CA LEU A 37 -1.29 -13.76 3.26
C LEU A 37 -1.07 -13.02 4.57
N THR A 38 -2.05 -12.22 4.98
CA THR A 38 -1.96 -11.48 6.23
C THR A 38 -1.82 -12.43 7.40
N ASP A 39 -2.60 -13.51 7.42
CA ASP A 39 -2.51 -14.50 8.49
C ASP A 39 -1.10 -15.08 8.59
N LEU A 40 -0.43 -15.27 7.48
CA LEU A 40 0.92 -15.80 7.46
C LEU A 40 1.96 -14.78 7.92
N LEU A 41 1.72 -13.51 7.65
CA LEU A 41 2.70 -12.46 7.94
C LEU A 41 2.58 -11.86 9.34
N GLU A 42 1.40 -11.88 9.91
CA GLU A 42 1.15 -11.23 11.20
C GLU A 42 2.10 -11.58 12.35
N PRO A 43 2.58 -12.82 12.47
CA PRO A 43 3.52 -13.13 13.55
C PRO A 43 4.86 -12.39 13.45
N TRP A 44 5.21 -11.95 12.23
CA TRP A 44 6.54 -11.40 11.95
C TRP A 44 6.53 -9.94 11.52
N TYR A 45 5.38 -9.44 11.05
CA TYR A 45 5.30 -8.10 10.48
C TYR A 45 4.05 -7.37 10.96
N THR A 46 4.15 -6.05 10.98
CA THR A 46 2.96 -5.20 11.08
C THR A 46 2.44 -5.03 9.67
N VAL A 47 1.27 -5.56 9.40
CA VAL A 47 0.72 -5.64 8.05
C VAL A 47 -0.32 -4.56 7.85
N TYR A 48 -0.06 -3.66 6.91
CA TYR A 48 -1.00 -2.62 6.50
C TYR A 48 -1.62 -3.04 5.18
N ARG A 49 -2.94 -3.12 5.13
CA ARG A 49 -3.66 -3.45 3.90
C ARG A 49 -4.49 -2.26 3.51
N LEU A 50 -4.27 -1.75 2.30
CA LEU A 50 -4.89 -0.53 1.83
C LEU A 50 -5.89 -0.85 0.73
N ASP A 51 -7.10 -0.26 0.82
CA ASP A 51 -8.02 -0.23 -0.31
C ASP A 51 -7.60 0.97 -1.16
N SER A 52 -7.26 0.71 -2.42
CA SER A 52 -6.91 1.80 -3.35
C SER A 52 -8.11 2.70 -3.60
N ARG A 53 -7.87 3.90 -4.11
CA ARG A 53 -8.99 4.79 -4.44
C ARG A 53 -9.98 4.06 -5.33
N ARG A 54 -11.26 4.36 -5.16
CA ARG A 54 -12.36 3.74 -5.88
C ARG A 54 -12.58 2.26 -5.60
N HIS A 55 -11.81 1.68 -4.70
CA HIS A 55 -11.94 0.26 -4.36
C HIS A 55 -12.34 0.10 -2.90
N GLY A 56 -13.01 -1.00 -2.59
CA GLY A 56 -13.38 -1.33 -1.23
C GLY A 56 -14.10 -0.20 -0.54
N LYS A 57 -13.60 0.18 0.63
CA LYS A 57 -14.20 1.24 1.45
C LYS A 57 -13.55 2.59 1.26
N SER A 58 -12.56 2.69 0.38
CA SER A 58 -11.94 3.98 0.08
C SER A 58 -12.84 4.86 -0.76
N GLU A 59 -12.52 6.15 -0.80
CA GLU A 59 -13.32 7.12 -1.52
C GLU A 59 -13.51 6.77 -2.99
N LYS A 60 -14.71 6.97 -3.51
CA LYS A 60 -15.02 6.69 -4.91
C LYS A 60 -14.73 7.94 -5.74
N THR A 61 -13.45 8.17 -5.99
CA THR A 61 -13.01 9.35 -6.73
C THR A 61 -13.46 9.30 -8.19
N LYS A 62 -13.47 10.45 -8.86
CA LYS A 62 -13.80 10.51 -10.28
C LYS A 62 -12.67 9.95 -11.12
N GLU A 63 -11.45 10.21 -10.72
CA GLU A 63 -10.28 9.80 -11.48
C GLU A 63 -9.58 8.62 -10.85
N ILE A 64 -9.04 7.78 -11.71
CA ILE A 64 -8.21 6.67 -11.24
C ILE A 64 -7.16 6.40 -12.29
N SER A 65 -5.93 6.19 -11.85
CA SER A 65 -4.84 5.78 -12.71
C SER A 65 -3.81 5.11 -11.82
N TYR A 66 -2.89 4.38 -12.43
CA TYR A 66 -1.82 3.76 -11.64
C TYR A 66 -0.94 4.81 -10.99
N ASP A 67 -0.72 5.93 -11.68
CA ASP A 67 0.07 7.02 -11.11
C ASP A 67 -0.62 7.61 -9.88
N LEU A 68 -1.94 7.83 -9.95
CA LEU A 68 -2.68 8.34 -8.81
C LEU A 68 -2.66 7.35 -7.65
N MET A 69 -2.84 6.08 -7.94
CA MET A 69 -2.81 5.06 -6.88
C MET A 69 -1.44 4.99 -6.22
N ALA A 70 -0.37 5.13 -7.01
CA ALA A 70 0.98 5.13 -6.46
C ALA A 70 1.21 6.37 -5.58
N GLN A 71 0.73 7.52 -6.02
CA GLN A 71 0.83 8.75 -5.23
C GLN A 71 0.06 8.64 -3.94
N ASP A 72 -1.14 8.06 -3.98
CA ASP A 72 -1.95 7.85 -2.79
C ASP A 72 -1.21 6.97 -1.79
N THR A 73 -0.61 5.90 -2.28
CA THR A 73 0.10 4.95 -1.42
C THR A 73 1.33 5.59 -0.79
N ALA A 74 2.08 6.36 -1.58
CA ALA A 74 3.25 7.06 -1.05
C ALA A 74 2.83 8.06 0.04
N ALA A 75 1.75 8.79 -0.19
CA ALA A 75 1.23 9.74 0.79
C ALA A 75 0.73 9.03 2.05
N PHE A 76 0.10 7.87 1.88
CA PHE A 76 -0.35 7.04 2.98
C PHE A 76 0.82 6.61 3.86
N ILE A 77 1.88 6.12 3.24
CA ILE A 77 3.08 5.68 3.96
C ILE A 77 3.72 6.85 4.70
N GLN A 78 3.79 8.01 4.07
CA GLN A 78 4.33 9.21 4.70
C GLN A 78 3.48 9.66 5.87
N ALA A 79 2.17 9.65 5.70
CA ALA A 79 1.25 10.10 6.75
C ALA A 79 1.35 9.21 7.99
N LEU A 80 1.66 7.94 7.82
CA LEU A 80 1.83 7.02 8.93
C LEU A 80 3.24 7.07 9.53
N GLY A 81 4.14 7.82 8.92
CA GLY A 81 5.51 7.92 9.40
C GLY A 81 6.32 6.65 9.23
N LEU A 82 5.96 5.84 8.26
CA LEU A 82 6.67 4.58 8.04
C LEU A 82 8.02 4.82 7.38
N SER A 83 8.95 3.91 7.64
CA SER A 83 10.29 4.00 7.09
C SER A 83 10.28 3.92 5.57
N ARG A 84 11.25 4.60 4.94
CA ARG A 84 11.47 4.47 3.51
C ARG A 84 11.82 3.04 3.10
N ARG A 85 12.25 2.23 4.07
CA ARG A 85 12.60 0.84 3.81
C ARG A 85 11.41 -0.10 4.00
N THR A 86 10.24 0.46 4.26
CA THR A 86 9.03 -0.35 4.41
C THR A 86 8.83 -1.17 3.14
N ALA A 87 8.65 -2.46 3.30
CA ALA A 87 8.39 -3.33 2.17
C ALA A 87 6.98 -3.07 1.65
N LEU A 88 6.85 -3.10 0.34
CA LEU A 88 5.58 -2.85 -0.31
C LEU A 88 5.35 -3.96 -1.32
N TYR A 89 4.29 -4.73 -1.12
CA TYR A 89 3.93 -5.79 -2.04
C TYR A 89 2.66 -5.42 -2.79
N SER A 90 2.74 -5.44 -4.11
CA SER A 90 1.58 -5.21 -4.95
C SER A 90 1.23 -6.49 -5.69
N ALA A 91 -0.03 -6.88 -5.62
CA ALA A 91 -0.49 -8.09 -6.30
C ALA A 91 -0.27 -8.03 -7.81
N ARG A 92 -0.11 -6.81 -8.35
CA ARG A 92 0.02 -6.66 -9.78
C ARG A 92 1.45 -6.73 -10.27
N ARG A 93 2.37 -6.18 -9.50
CA ARG A 93 3.74 -6.01 -9.96
C ARG A 93 4.79 -6.62 -9.05
N GLY A 94 4.37 -7.26 -7.99
CA GLY A 94 5.30 -7.82 -7.02
C GLY A 94 5.74 -6.77 -6.01
N VAL A 95 6.96 -6.86 -5.56
CA VAL A 95 7.44 -6.07 -4.44
C VAL A 95 8.06 -4.75 -4.90
N TYR A 96 7.81 -3.69 -4.15
CA TYR A 96 8.35 -2.36 -4.44
C TYR A 96 9.01 -1.81 -3.21
N GLN A 97 9.78 -0.74 -3.41
CA GLN A 97 10.35 0.00 -2.31
C GLN A 97 10.14 1.49 -2.58
N LEU A 98 9.88 2.24 -1.52
CA LEU A 98 9.64 3.67 -1.66
C LEU A 98 10.94 4.37 -2.06
N SER A 99 10.86 5.21 -3.08
CA SER A 99 12.02 5.94 -3.56
C SER A 99 12.24 7.19 -2.74
N GLU A 100 13.50 7.45 -2.41
CA GLU A 100 13.84 8.68 -1.72
C GLU A 100 13.74 9.89 -2.62
N LYS A 101 14.00 9.71 -3.90
CA LYS A 101 14.09 10.83 -4.82
C LYS A 101 12.75 11.36 -5.27
N THR A 102 11.79 10.51 -5.40
CA THR A 102 10.55 10.89 -6.04
C THR A 102 9.36 10.93 -5.11
N ALA A 103 9.53 10.55 -3.87
CA ALA A 103 8.41 10.38 -2.95
C ALA A 103 7.39 9.41 -3.53
N GLY A 104 7.81 8.59 -4.46
CA GLY A 104 7.01 7.57 -5.08
C GLY A 104 7.75 6.25 -4.98
N PHE A 105 7.41 5.30 -5.82
CA PHE A 105 8.03 4.00 -5.73
C PHE A 105 9.20 3.85 -6.66
N SER A 106 10.22 3.13 -6.23
CA SER A 106 11.23 2.65 -7.12
C SER A 106 10.53 1.73 -8.10
N GLY A 107 11.08 1.50 -9.19
CA GLY A 107 10.45 0.64 -10.18
C GLY A 107 10.17 -0.74 -9.62
N PRO A 108 9.40 -1.53 -10.35
CA PRO A 108 9.07 -2.87 -9.91
C PRO A 108 10.31 -3.72 -9.94
N CYS A 109 10.14 -4.92 -9.74
CA CYS A 109 11.16 -5.90 -9.65
C CYS A 109 12.55 -5.50 -9.97
N GLY A 110 12.75 -4.87 -11.05
CA GLY A 110 14.09 -4.51 -11.43
C GLY A 110 14.69 -3.43 -10.56
N GLY A 111 13.85 -2.62 -10.02
CA GLY A 111 14.30 -1.57 -9.15
C GLY A 111 14.25 -1.95 -7.72
N PHE A 112 13.86 -3.10 -7.43
CA PHE A 112 13.61 -3.50 -6.21
C PHE A 112 14.72 -4.09 -5.78
N PRO A 113 15.00 -3.73 -4.63
CA PRO A 113 16.14 -4.26 -4.20
C PRO A 113 15.91 -5.51 -4.60
N ALA A 114 16.25 -5.61 -5.38
CA ALA A 114 16.16 -6.91 -5.70
C ALA A 114 16.67 -7.50 -4.60
#